data_e4e9dd9ae6bda9c04d292644f3fcd07f
#
_entry.id   e4e9dd9ae6bda9c04d292644f3fcd07f
#
_cell.length_a   1.000
_cell.length_b   1.000
_cell.length_c   1.000
_cell.angle_alpha   90.00
_cell.angle_beta   90.00
_cell.angle_gamma   90.00
#
_symmetry.space_group_name_H-M   'P 1'
#
loop_
_entity.id
_entity.type
_entity.pdbx_description
1 polymer ?
#
loop_
_entity_poly.entity_id
_entity_poly.type
_entity_poly.pdbx_seq_one_letter_code
_entity_poly.pdbx_strand_id
1 'polypeptide(L)'
;MNYLVEEKHSGERIDKFLVAAMENVSRTDVQKLIAAGEVKVGGAPASKNFRVETGMVVVVERLPEKEASTLEPEEIPLDIVYEDDDIVVLNKPRNLVVHPGNGVQNGTLAAGLLHHFKENLSSVNGPLRPGIVHRLDKDTPGLMVVAKNDAAHRHLAHQLETRTLHRTYNALVWGCPRDLEGCIDAPIGRNPKNRLKMAVVKGGKESRTHYVAKQFFAIATLLELQLESGRTHQIRVHTRYTGHPVVGDPLYDGREESLNRVPPLMKGIAEKILEIAPAQLLQAVKIELIHPTTGKKMKFSVPLEEPFTKVLKLLKKECPANAPVFDEEEGFRDFDADIRFDEGFDDEVDEGMLDSFDECVFPELKERKTRAQRHAEKEATAAQRRAKAAERKLIKQMKAARRKGISAEDFVEPGYEPTIDPDLL
;
A
#
# COMPACT_ATOMS: atom_id res chain seq x y z
N MET A 1 -42.59 -5.66 8.95
CA MET A 1 -42.34 -4.21 8.83
C MET A 1 -42.64 -3.77 7.42
N ASN A 2 -43.15 -2.55 7.22
CA ASN A 2 -43.52 -2.04 5.90
C ASN A 2 -42.64 -0.86 5.55
N TYR A 3 -42.05 -0.87 4.37
CA TYR A 3 -41.16 0.17 3.86
C TYR A 3 -41.78 0.76 2.60
N LEU A 4 -42.11 2.04 2.60
CA LEU A 4 -42.61 2.75 1.43
C LEU A 4 -41.43 3.19 0.56
N VAL A 5 -41.51 2.92 -0.74
CA VAL A 5 -40.50 3.33 -1.72
C VAL A 5 -40.71 4.79 -2.10
N GLU A 6 -39.81 5.67 -1.70
CA GLU A 6 -39.77 7.06 -2.09
C GLU A 6 -39.20 7.23 -3.50
N GLU A 7 -39.42 8.36 -4.15
CA GLU A 7 -38.96 8.67 -5.52
C GLU A 7 -37.45 8.51 -5.71
N LYS A 8 -36.65 8.90 -4.72
CA LYS A 8 -35.17 8.77 -4.74
C LYS A 8 -34.66 7.34 -4.86
N HIS A 9 -35.48 6.34 -4.58
CA HIS A 9 -35.14 4.92 -4.63
C HIS A 9 -35.76 4.19 -5.83
N SER A 10 -36.52 4.90 -6.67
CA SER A 10 -37.18 4.31 -7.85
C SER A 10 -36.15 3.70 -8.81
N GLY A 11 -36.42 2.47 -9.29
CA GLY A 11 -35.52 1.71 -10.15
C GLY A 11 -34.35 1.02 -9.45
N GLU A 12 -34.16 1.24 -8.13
CA GLU A 12 -33.12 0.53 -7.38
C GLU A 12 -33.49 -0.95 -7.18
N ARG A 13 -32.47 -1.77 -6.96
CA ARG A 13 -32.70 -3.17 -6.58
C ARG A 13 -33.22 -3.22 -5.15
N ILE A 14 -34.18 -4.12 -4.92
CA ILE A 14 -34.84 -4.28 -3.62
C ILE A 14 -33.83 -4.55 -2.47
N ASP A 15 -32.72 -5.29 -2.75
CA ASP A 15 -31.68 -5.55 -1.77
C ASP A 15 -30.91 -4.27 -1.38
N LYS A 16 -30.72 -3.34 -2.31
CA LYS A 16 -30.08 -2.04 -2.05
C LYS A 16 -31.01 -1.09 -1.30
N PHE A 17 -32.27 -1.02 -1.73
CA PHE A 17 -33.30 -0.24 -1.07
C PHE A 17 -33.48 -0.62 0.39
N LEU A 18 -33.64 -1.93 0.67
CA LEU A 18 -33.85 -2.40 2.06
C LEU A 18 -32.64 -2.15 2.96
N VAL A 19 -31.41 -2.24 2.46
CA VAL A 19 -30.21 -1.87 3.24
C VAL A 19 -30.20 -0.38 3.61
N ALA A 20 -30.73 0.48 2.75
CA ALA A 20 -30.85 1.91 3.03
C ALA A 20 -32.02 2.24 3.98
N ALA A 21 -33.11 1.45 3.92
CA ALA A 21 -34.32 1.66 4.69
C ALA A 21 -34.33 0.99 6.08
N MET A 22 -33.50 -0.03 6.29
CA MET A 22 -33.42 -0.80 7.53
C MET A 22 -32.17 -0.43 8.32
N GLU A 23 -32.31 -0.11 9.58
CA GLU A 23 -31.19 0.14 10.48
C GLU A 23 -30.47 -1.17 10.83
N ASN A 24 -29.13 -1.14 10.85
CA ASN A 24 -28.29 -2.23 11.32
C ASN A 24 -28.44 -3.58 10.58
N VAL A 25 -28.88 -3.58 9.32
CA VAL A 25 -29.04 -4.79 8.49
C VAL A 25 -28.03 -4.76 7.32
N SER A 26 -27.26 -5.84 7.18
CA SER A 26 -26.31 -5.95 6.07
C SER A 26 -27.01 -6.39 4.77
N ARG A 27 -26.37 -6.10 3.64
CA ARG A 27 -26.88 -6.58 2.32
C ARG A 27 -26.99 -8.10 2.25
N THR A 28 -26.09 -8.82 2.95
CA THR A 28 -26.12 -10.28 3.04
C THR A 28 -27.35 -10.76 3.80
N ASP A 29 -27.71 -10.08 4.88
CA ASP A 29 -28.89 -10.42 5.66
C ASP A 29 -30.15 -10.19 4.84
N VAL A 30 -30.24 -9.06 4.15
CA VAL A 30 -31.38 -8.79 3.23
C VAL A 30 -31.48 -9.84 2.14
N GLN A 31 -30.37 -10.30 1.58
CA GLN A 31 -30.39 -11.34 0.55
C GLN A 31 -30.82 -12.71 1.12
N LYS A 32 -30.51 -13.02 2.38
CA LYS A 32 -31.00 -14.21 3.07
C LYS A 32 -32.52 -14.13 3.27
N LEU A 33 -33.04 -12.97 3.71
CA LEU A 33 -34.48 -12.74 3.86
C LEU A 33 -35.24 -12.90 2.53
N ILE A 34 -34.69 -12.34 1.44
CA ILE A 34 -35.29 -12.50 0.11
C ILE A 34 -35.29 -13.99 -0.30
N ALA A 35 -34.18 -14.71 -0.07
CA ALA A 35 -34.08 -16.13 -0.40
C ALA A 35 -35.03 -17.00 0.44
N ALA A 36 -35.30 -16.60 1.69
CA ALA A 36 -36.26 -17.27 2.56
C ALA A 36 -37.74 -16.91 2.24
N GLY A 37 -38.00 -15.98 1.28
CA GLY A 37 -39.34 -15.53 0.96
C GLY A 37 -39.96 -14.55 1.95
N GLU A 38 -39.19 -14.05 2.90
CA GLU A 38 -39.61 -13.13 3.98
C GLU A 38 -39.76 -11.67 3.51
N VAL A 39 -39.38 -11.38 2.25
CA VAL A 39 -39.55 -10.07 1.64
C VAL A 39 -40.61 -10.14 0.56
N LYS A 40 -41.69 -9.39 0.71
CA LYS A 40 -42.84 -9.39 -0.19
C LYS A 40 -43.12 -8.00 -0.78
N VAL A 41 -43.58 -7.96 -2.03
CA VAL A 41 -44.08 -6.79 -2.72
C VAL A 41 -45.41 -7.13 -3.34
N GLY A 42 -46.46 -6.34 -3.02
CA GLY A 42 -47.82 -6.65 -3.49
C GLY A 42 -48.35 -8.01 -3.00
N GLY A 43 -47.88 -8.50 -1.85
CA GLY A 43 -48.26 -9.79 -1.28
C GLY A 43 -47.50 -11.01 -1.81
N ALA A 44 -46.69 -10.87 -2.85
CA ALA A 44 -45.86 -11.94 -3.42
C ALA A 44 -44.38 -11.85 -2.99
N PRO A 45 -43.68 -12.99 -2.80
CA PRO A 45 -42.25 -12.98 -2.50
C PRO A 45 -41.44 -12.28 -3.60
N ALA A 46 -40.55 -11.37 -3.19
CA ALA A 46 -39.72 -10.61 -4.11
C ALA A 46 -38.53 -11.44 -4.60
N SER A 47 -38.18 -11.34 -5.88
CA SER A 47 -36.96 -11.91 -6.43
C SER A 47 -35.72 -11.08 -6.09
N LYS A 48 -34.53 -11.69 -6.04
CA LYS A 48 -33.24 -11.04 -5.75
C LYS A 48 -32.95 -9.84 -6.68
N ASN A 49 -33.43 -9.87 -7.91
CA ASN A 49 -33.21 -8.83 -8.91
C ASN A 49 -34.38 -7.87 -9.07
N PHE A 50 -35.41 -7.98 -8.23
CA PHE A 50 -36.57 -7.11 -8.27
C PHE A 50 -36.17 -5.64 -8.14
N ARG A 51 -36.72 -4.78 -8.98
CA ARG A 51 -36.51 -3.34 -8.91
C ARG A 51 -37.75 -2.67 -8.32
N VAL A 52 -37.52 -1.87 -7.30
CA VAL A 52 -38.60 -1.15 -6.63
C VAL A 52 -38.99 0.10 -7.42
N GLU A 53 -40.27 0.48 -7.39
CA GLU A 53 -40.79 1.70 -8.00
C GLU A 53 -41.48 2.58 -6.95
N THR A 54 -41.52 3.87 -7.20
CA THR A 54 -42.13 4.85 -6.31
C THR A 54 -43.57 4.46 -5.92
N GLY A 55 -43.90 4.54 -4.65
CA GLY A 55 -45.20 4.18 -4.11
C GLY A 55 -45.42 2.70 -3.78
N MET A 56 -44.47 1.82 -4.14
CA MET A 56 -44.52 0.42 -3.72
C MET A 56 -44.28 0.31 -2.21
N VAL A 57 -44.96 -0.65 -1.60
CA VAL A 57 -44.77 -1.04 -0.21
C VAL A 57 -44.04 -2.38 -0.19
N VAL A 58 -42.81 -2.38 0.35
CA VAL A 58 -42.04 -3.59 0.59
C VAL A 58 -42.30 -4.07 2.00
N VAL A 59 -42.80 -5.27 2.15
CA VAL A 59 -43.08 -5.92 3.43
C VAL A 59 -41.95 -6.87 3.79
N VAL A 60 -41.37 -6.70 4.96
CA VAL A 60 -40.43 -7.65 5.57
C VAL A 60 -41.16 -8.33 6.71
N GLU A 61 -41.45 -9.63 6.56
CA GLU A 61 -42.27 -10.40 7.52
C GLU A 61 -41.47 -10.72 8.78
N ARG A 62 -40.20 -11.05 8.63
CA ARG A 62 -39.31 -11.40 9.74
C ARG A 62 -38.02 -10.58 9.65
N LEU A 63 -37.58 -10.01 10.75
CA LEU A 63 -36.22 -9.44 10.80
C LEU A 63 -35.20 -10.56 10.77
N PRO A 64 -34.02 -10.32 10.17
CA PRO A 64 -32.95 -11.30 10.21
C PRO A 64 -32.67 -11.57 11.69
N GLU A 65 -32.84 -12.82 12.11
CA GLU A 65 -32.23 -13.26 13.35
C GLU A 65 -30.74 -13.09 13.14
N LYS A 66 -30.15 -12.07 13.74
CA LYS A 66 -28.71 -12.06 13.96
C LYS A 66 -28.47 -13.22 14.93
N GLU A 67 -28.11 -14.39 14.38
CA GLU A 67 -27.24 -15.25 15.14
C GLU A 67 -26.11 -14.32 15.55
N ALA A 68 -26.08 -13.97 16.83
CA ALA A 68 -24.94 -13.24 17.37
C ALA A 68 -23.75 -14.16 17.08
N SER A 69 -22.96 -13.82 16.06
CA SER A 69 -21.72 -14.52 15.81
C SER A 69 -20.89 -14.29 17.06
N THR A 70 -21.02 -15.17 18.04
CA THR A 70 -20.25 -15.13 19.27
C THR A 70 -18.87 -15.67 18.93
N LEU A 71 -17.87 -14.92 19.35
CA LEU A 71 -16.50 -15.37 19.29
C LEU A 71 -16.28 -16.31 20.49
N GLU A 72 -15.97 -17.56 20.21
CA GLU A 72 -15.62 -18.51 21.28
C GLU A 72 -14.20 -18.20 21.77
N PRO A 73 -14.00 -18.14 23.11
CA PRO A 73 -12.67 -18.00 23.69
C PRO A 73 -11.80 -19.23 23.40
N GLU A 74 -10.56 -19.01 22.96
CA GLU A 74 -9.61 -20.09 22.69
C GLU A 74 -8.28 -19.83 23.43
N GLU A 75 -7.68 -20.89 23.98
CA GLU A 75 -6.36 -20.82 24.63
C GLU A 75 -5.26 -20.67 23.57
N ILE A 76 -4.97 -19.42 23.21
CA ILE A 76 -3.91 -19.05 22.25
C ILE A 76 -2.85 -18.29 23.01
N PRO A 77 -1.56 -18.68 22.94
CA PRO A 77 -0.47 -17.97 23.60
C PRO A 77 -0.37 -16.53 23.09
N LEU A 78 -0.29 -15.57 24.02
CA LEU A 78 -0.13 -14.15 23.73
C LEU A 78 1.26 -13.69 24.21
N ASP A 79 2.06 -13.11 23.32
CA ASP A 79 3.32 -12.46 23.66
C ASP A 79 3.02 -11.00 24.05
N ILE A 80 2.75 -10.78 25.34
CA ILE A 80 2.37 -9.48 25.91
C ILE A 80 3.64 -8.69 26.22
N VAL A 81 3.84 -7.57 25.56
CA VAL A 81 4.96 -6.64 25.73
C VAL A 81 4.70 -5.62 26.84
N TYR A 82 3.44 -5.20 26.98
CA TYR A 82 2.99 -4.27 28.00
C TYR A 82 1.50 -4.45 28.28
N GLU A 83 1.10 -4.29 29.54
CA GLU A 83 -0.29 -4.31 29.97
C GLU A 83 -0.49 -3.37 31.16
N ASP A 84 -1.64 -2.67 31.13
CA ASP A 84 -2.19 -1.93 32.27
C ASP A 84 -3.74 -2.03 32.28
N ASP A 85 -4.43 -1.11 32.98
CA ASP A 85 -5.89 -1.13 33.06
C ASP A 85 -6.58 -0.67 31.77
N ASP A 86 -5.87 0.05 30.89
CA ASP A 86 -6.44 0.67 29.68
C ASP A 86 -6.05 -0.04 28.39
N ILE A 87 -4.81 -0.49 28.29
CA ILE A 87 -4.26 -1.01 27.04
C ILE A 87 -3.45 -2.29 27.23
N VAL A 88 -3.37 -3.07 26.18
CA VAL A 88 -2.41 -4.15 26.01
C VAL A 88 -1.61 -3.90 24.75
N VAL A 89 -0.29 -3.98 24.82
CA VAL A 89 0.58 -4.03 23.65
C VAL A 89 1.15 -5.45 23.56
N LEU A 90 0.91 -6.09 22.42
CA LEU A 90 1.36 -7.47 22.19
C LEU A 90 2.17 -7.57 20.88
N ASN A 91 3.02 -8.57 20.82
CA ASN A 91 3.77 -8.95 19.64
C ASN A 91 3.07 -10.15 18.96
N LYS A 92 2.27 -9.88 17.93
CA LYS A 92 1.52 -10.92 17.21
C LYS A 92 2.49 -11.85 16.48
N PRO A 93 2.40 -13.16 16.63
CA PRO A 93 3.21 -14.09 15.85
C PRO A 93 2.76 -14.12 14.37
N ARG A 94 3.63 -14.63 13.49
CA ARG A 94 3.29 -14.99 12.13
C ARG A 94 2.21 -16.08 12.10
N ASN A 95 1.49 -16.22 10.99
CA ASN A 95 0.44 -17.24 10.76
C ASN A 95 -0.79 -17.13 11.69
N LEU A 96 -0.99 -16.02 12.41
CA LEU A 96 -2.16 -15.77 13.25
C LEU A 96 -3.04 -14.67 12.65
N VAL A 97 -4.32 -15.02 12.37
CA VAL A 97 -5.34 -14.07 11.91
C VAL A 97 -5.81 -13.23 13.11
N VAL A 98 -5.98 -11.93 12.90
CA VAL A 98 -6.35 -11.01 13.99
C VAL A 98 -7.78 -11.22 14.49
N HIS A 99 -8.76 -11.37 13.60
CA HIS A 99 -10.18 -11.55 13.95
C HIS A 99 -10.89 -12.41 12.89
N PRO A 100 -12.02 -13.04 13.21
CA PRO A 100 -12.81 -13.82 12.25
C PRO A 100 -13.11 -13.03 10.96
N GLY A 101 -13.10 -13.75 9.85
CA GLY A 101 -13.33 -13.19 8.52
C GLY A 101 -13.57 -14.28 7.48
N ASN A 102 -13.54 -13.92 6.20
CA ASN A 102 -13.78 -14.86 5.12
C ASN A 102 -12.82 -16.06 5.21
N GLY A 103 -13.39 -17.24 5.51
CA GLY A 103 -12.68 -18.53 5.54
C GLY A 103 -11.97 -18.88 6.85
N VAL A 104 -11.95 -17.97 7.85
CA VAL A 104 -11.37 -18.24 9.17
C VAL A 104 -12.36 -17.79 10.24
N GLN A 105 -12.89 -18.74 11.01
CA GLN A 105 -13.82 -18.47 12.11
C GLN A 105 -13.15 -18.62 13.47
N ASN A 106 -12.24 -19.57 13.61
CA ASN A 106 -11.56 -19.96 14.83
C ASN A 106 -10.05 -19.76 14.71
N GLY A 107 -9.29 -19.93 15.79
CA GLY A 107 -7.83 -19.79 15.79
C GLY A 107 -7.39 -18.33 15.55
N THR A 108 -8.11 -17.36 16.10
CA THR A 108 -7.83 -15.94 15.88
C THR A 108 -7.26 -15.25 17.11
N LEU A 109 -6.46 -14.19 16.92
CA LEU A 109 -5.97 -13.37 18.04
C LEU A 109 -7.13 -12.88 18.93
N ALA A 110 -8.27 -12.50 18.32
CA ALA A 110 -9.46 -12.07 19.03
C ALA A 110 -9.99 -13.15 20.00
N ALA A 111 -9.99 -14.43 19.59
CA ALA A 111 -10.37 -15.55 20.45
C ALA A 111 -9.39 -15.73 21.61
N GLY A 112 -8.07 -15.61 21.35
CA GLY A 112 -7.05 -15.63 22.40
C GLY A 112 -7.16 -14.48 23.39
N LEU A 113 -7.41 -13.25 22.89
CA LEU A 113 -7.66 -12.09 23.73
C LEU A 113 -8.88 -12.28 24.62
N LEU A 114 -9.98 -12.81 24.08
CA LEU A 114 -11.21 -13.07 24.84
C LEU A 114 -10.98 -14.13 25.92
N HIS A 115 -10.19 -15.18 25.64
CA HIS A 115 -9.82 -16.18 26.62
C HIS A 115 -8.98 -15.60 27.76
N HIS A 116 -7.99 -14.79 27.43
CA HIS A 116 -7.04 -14.24 28.40
C HIS A 116 -7.65 -13.13 29.29
N PHE A 117 -8.36 -12.19 28.65
CA PHE A 117 -8.89 -10.99 29.33
C PHE A 117 -10.38 -11.10 29.72
N LYS A 118 -11.09 -12.12 29.25
CA LYS A 118 -12.52 -12.33 29.50
C LYS A 118 -13.34 -11.08 29.14
N GLU A 119 -14.02 -10.50 30.13
CA GLU A 119 -14.85 -9.31 29.97
C GLU A 119 -14.07 -7.98 29.98
N ASN A 120 -12.76 -8.02 30.27
CA ASN A 120 -11.92 -6.83 30.39
C ASN A 120 -11.35 -6.41 29.00
N LEU A 121 -12.23 -6.30 28.00
CA LEU A 121 -11.91 -5.80 26.66
C LEU A 121 -13.01 -4.87 26.17
N SER A 122 -12.63 -3.85 25.42
CA SER A 122 -13.61 -2.94 24.82
C SER A 122 -14.54 -3.66 23.83
N SER A 123 -15.82 -3.31 23.88
CA SER A 123 -16.87 -3.83 23.00
C SER A 123 -17.22 -2.92 21.81
N VAL A 124 -16.58 -1.76 21.65
CA VAL A 124 -16.88 -0.73 20.64
C VAL A 124 -16.96 -1.28 19.21
N ASN A 125 -16.05 -2.20 18.84
CA ASN A 125 -16.01 -2.81 17.49
C ASN A 125 -16.82 -4.13 17.40
N GLY A 126 -17.69 -4.38 18.40
CA GLY A 126 -18.57 -5.54 18.46
C GLY A 126 -17.89 -6.83 18.93
N PRO A 127 -18.69 -7.91 19.12
CA PRO A 127 -18.26 -9.13 19.79
C PRO A 127 -17.16 -9.92 19.05
N LEU A 128 -17.03 -9.74 17.75
CA LEU A 128 -16.00 -10.42 16.96
C LEU A 128 -14.64 -9.70 16.97
N ARG A 129 -14.55 -8.51 17.56
CA ARG A 129 -13.33 -7.68 17.59
C ARG A 129 -13.10 -7.04 18.95
N PRO A 130 -13.12 -7.82 20.06
CA PRO A 130 -12.95 -7.27 21.40
C PRO A 130 -11.62 -6.51 21.51
N GLY A 131 -11.68 -5.23 21.87
CA GLY A 131 -10.53 -4.36 22.07
C GLY A 131 -9.70 -4.01 20.84
N ILE A 132 -9.99 -4.57 19.66
CA ILE A 132 -9.13 -4.45 18.45
C ILE A 132 -9.39 -3.11 17.76
N VAL A 133 -8.42 -2.21 17.79
CA VAL A 133 -8.45 -0.88 17.14
C VAL A 133 -7.80 -0.86 15.75
N HIS A 134 -6.85 -1.76 15.49
CA HIS A 134 -6.20 -1.94 14.18
C HIS A 134 -5.84 -3.41 13.95
N ARG A 135 -5.29 -3.72 12.76
CA ARG A 135 -4.98 -5.10 12.40
C ARG A 135 -3.66 -5.22 11.67
N LEU A 136 -3.07 -6.42 11.75
CA LEU A 136 -2.01 -6.92 10.87
C LEU A 136 -2.54 -8.04 9.98
N ASP A 137 -1.87 -8.30 8.87
CA ASP A 137 -2.18 -9.47 8.03
C ASP A 137 -1.80 -10.77 8.78
N LYS A 138 -2.35 -11.91 8.36
CA LYS A 138 -2.09 -13.23 8.95
C LYS A 138 -0.59 -13.48 9.12
N ASP A 139 0.18 -13.27 8.05
CA ASP A 139 1.61 -13.58 8.00
C ASP A 139 2.51 -12.35 8.23
N THR A 140 1.96 -11.26 8.73
CA THR A 140 2.70 -10.09 9.21
C THR A 140 2.76 -10.14 10.73
N PRO A 141 3.93 -10.45 11.31
CA PRO A 141 4.13 -10.42 12.76
C PRO A 141 4.38 -9.01 13.27
N GLY A 142 4.42 -8.84 14.59
CA GLY A 142 4.84 -7.62 15.24
C GLY A 142 3.81 -6.96 16.13
N LEU A 143 4.10 -5.72 16.53
CA LEU A 143 3.38 -5.01 17.58
C LEU A 143 1.96 -4.63 17.18
N MET A 144 1.04 -4.89 18.10
CA MET A 144 -0.35 -4.42 18.09
C MET A 144 -0.72 -3.85 19.44
N VAL A 145 -1.58 -2.80 19.44
CA VAL A 145 -2.22 -2.29 20.64
C VAL A 145 -3.69 -2.69 20.67
N VAL A 146 -4.17 -3.09 21.85
CA VAL A 146 -5.54 -3.53 22.13
C VAL A 146 -6.09 -2.71 23.29
N ALA A 147 -7.36 -2.30 23.23
CA ALA A 147 -8.04 -1.52 24.26
C ALA A 147 -8.76 -2.45 25.27
N LYS A 148 -8.53 -2.27 26.56
CA LYS A 148 -9.19 -3.03 27.63
C LYS A 148 -10.56 -2.45 28.00
N ASN A 149 -10.81 -1.18 27.70
CA ASN A 149 -12.09 -0.52 27.95
C ASN A 149 -12.50 0.41 26.79
N ASP A 150 -13.76 0.84 26.78
CA ASP A 150 -14.33 1.62 25.69
C ASP A 150 -13.77 3.06 25.61
N ALA A 151 -13.33 3.64 26.72
CA ALA A 151 -12.71 4.97 26.74
C ALA A 151 -11.33 4.93 26.05
N ALA A 152 -10.51 3.95 26.43
CA ALA A 152 -9.20 3.70 25.77
C ALA A 152 -9.39 3.39 24.28
N HIS A 153 -10.40 2.61 23.90
CA HIS A 153 -10.70 2.31 22.50
C HIS A 153 -10.97 3.56 21.68
N ARG A 154 -11.89 4.43 22.15
CA ARG A 154 -12.21 5.67 21.44
C ARG A 154 -10.99 6.59 21.33
N HIS A 155 -10.19 6.67 22.40
CA HIS A 155 -8.97 7.48 22.38
C HIS A 155 -7.92 6.96 21.39
N LEU A 156 -7.66 5.64 21.37
CA LEU A 156 -6.74 5.02 20.41
C LEU A 156 -7.26 5.13 18.96
N ALA A 157 -8.57 4.94 18.74
CA ALA A 157 -9.19 5.13 17.43
C ALA A 157 -9.04 6.58 16.94
N HIS A 158 -9.22 7.57 17.81
CA HIS A 158 -8.99 8.97 17.49
C HIS A 158 -7.52 9.25 17.15
N GLN A 159 -6.56 8.66 17.88
CA GLN A 159 -5.15 8.78 17.55
C GLN A 159 -4.79 8.16 16.17
N LEU A 160 -5.45 7.06 15.78
CA LEU A 160 -5.29 6.48 14.44
C LEU A 160 -5.87 7.39 13.35
N GLU A 161 -7.01 8.03 13.62
CA GLU A 161 -7.67 8.97 12.70
C GLU A 161 -6.86 10.26 12.54
N THR A 162 -6.35 10.82 13.64
CA THR A 162 -5.51 12.03 13.66
C THR A 162 -4.04 11.76 13.38
N ARG A 163 -3.69 10.48 13.09
CA ARG A 163 -2.32 10.05 12.76
C ARG A 163 -1.27 10.34 13.86
N THR A 164 -1.70 10.42 15.12
CA THR A 164 -0.83 10.61 16.29
C THR A 164 -0.35 9.29 16.90
N LEU A 165 -0.99 8.17 16.56
CA LEU A 165 -0.50 6.82 16.81
C LEU A 165 0.32 6.36 15.59
N HIS A 166 1.65 6.23 15.79
CA HIS A 166 2.57 5.85 14.73
C HIS A 166 2.88 4.36 14.79
N ARG A 167 2.88 3.71 13.63
CA ARG A 167 3.23 2.30 13.45
C ARG A 167 4.34 2.22 12.43
N THR A 168 5.50 1.74 12.86
CA THR A 168 6.67 1.57 12.01
C THR A 168 6.84 0.10 11.64
N TYR A 169 7.05 -0.14 10.36
CA TYR A 169 7.25 -1.48 9.80
C TYR A 169 8.63 -1.56 9.18
N ASN A 170 9.22 -2.74 9.22
CA ASN A 170 10.34 -3.08 8.36
C ASN A 170 9.86 -4.06 7.29
N ALA A 171 10.25 -3.81 6.04
CA ALA A 171 10.03 -4.71 4.92
C ALA A 171 11.32 -4.93 4.14
N LEU A 172 11.59 -6.15 3.75
CA LEU A 172 12.59 -6.44 2.74
C LEU A 172 11.88 -6.51 1.38
N VAL A 173 12.28 -5.67 0.44
CA VAL A 173 11.69 -5.63 -0.91
C VAL A 173 12.71 -6.03 -1.96
N TRP A 174 12.24 -6.60 -3.09
CA TRP A 174 13.09 -6.89 -4.23
C TRP A 174 13.52 -5.62 -4.96
N GLY A 175 14.76 -5.62 -5.42
CA GLY A 175 15.36 -4.51 -6.16
C GLY A 175 15.76 -3.33 -5.27
N CYS A 176 16.07 -2.22 -5.90
CA CYS A 176 16.58 -1.00 -5.27
C CYS A 176 15.74 0.20 -5.70
N PRO A 177 14.90 0.77 -4.80
CA PRO A 177 14.19 2.01 -5.08
C PRO A 177 15.16 3.13 -5.48
N ARG A 178 14.75 3.96 -6.46
CA ARG A 178 15.60 5.08 -6.94
C ARG A 178 15.84 6.13 -5.87
N ASP A 179 14.82 6.39 -5.07
CA ASP A 179 14.86 7.39 -4.01
C ASP A 179 15.12 6.70 -2.66
N LEU A 180 15.99 7.30 -1.84
CA LEU A 180 16.33 6.80 -0.50
C LEU A 180 15.15 6.87 0.46
N GLU A 181 14.22 7.77 0.20
CA GLU A 181 13.00 7.99 0.97
C GLU A 181 11.90 8.50 0.04
N GLY A 182 10.66 8.32 0.42
CA GLY A 182 9.52 8.79 -0.37
C GLY A 182 8.18 8.49 0.27
N CYS A 183 7.12 8.94 -0.42
CA CYS A 183 5.74 8.65 -0.08
C CYS A 183 5.06 8.00 -1.29
N ILE A 184 4.42 6.85 -1.06
CA ILE A 184 3.58 6.21 -2.06
C ILE A 184 2.15 6.65 -1.75
N ASP A 185 1.62 7.60 -2.54
CA ASP A 185 0.25 8.09 -2.43
C ASP A 185 -0.57 7.49 -3.57
N ALA A 186 -1.31 6.42 -3.28
CA ALA A 186 -2.06 5.69 -4.28
C ALA A 186 -3.32 5.04 -3.66
N PRO A 187 -4.53 5.24 -4.23
CA PRO A 187 -5.77 4.75 -3.65
C PRO A 187 -5.89 3.23 -3.78
N ILE A 188 -6.28 2.55 -2.68
CA ILE A 188 -6.39 1.09 -2.62
C ILE A 188 -7.84 0.65 -2.61
N GLY A 189 -8.17 -0.31 -3.47
CA GLY A 189 -9.46 -0.99 -3.53
C GLY A 189 -9.33 -2.49 -3.79
N ARG A 190 -10.49 -3.17 -3.94
CA ARG A 190 -10.51 -4.58 -4.34
C ARG A 190 -10.04 -4.72 -5.79
N ASN A 191 -9.14 -5.67 -6.04
CA ASN A 191 -8.72 -5.97 -7.40
C ASN A 191 -9.94 -6.45 -8.22
N PRO A 192 -10.27 -5.82 -9.36
CA PRO A 192 -11.45 -6.18 -10.15
C PRO A 192 -11.35 -7.57 -10.78
N LYS A 193 -10.14 -8.04 -11.10
CA LYS A 193 -9.89 -9.36 -11.70
C LYS A 193 -9.78 -10.48 -10.65
N ASN A 194 -9.30 -10.16 -9.43
CA ASN A 194 -9.11 -11.15 -8.36
C ASN A 194 -9.54 -10.60 -7.01
N ARG A 195 -10.74 -11.00 -6.54
CA ARG A 195 -11.34 -10.50 -5.29
C ARG A 195 -10.57 -10.87 -4.00
N LEU A 196 -9.63 -11.79 -4.05
CA LEU A 196 -8.76 -12.13 -2.92
C LEU A 196 -7.62 -11.11 -2.75
N LYS A 197 -7.28 -10.37 -3.81
CA LYS A 197 -6.24 -9.34 -3.80
C LYS A 197 -6.82 -7.94 -3.63
N MET A 198 -6.01 -7.05 -3.12
CA MET A 198 -6.19 -5.61 -3.19
C MET A 198 -5.31 -5.07 -4.33
N ALA A 199 -5.62 -3.87 -4.82
CA ALA A 199 -4.83 -3.22 -5.87
C ALA A 199 -4.95 -1.70 -5.75
N VAL A 200 -4.03 -0.98 -6.37
CA VAL A 200 -4.21 0.44 -6.66
C VAL A 200 -5.25 0.55 -7.77
N VAL A 201 -6.37 1.22 -7.48
CA VAL A 201 -7.50 1.35 -8.41
C VAL A 201 -8.14 2.73 -8.32
N LYS A 202 -8.58 3.28 -9.43
CA LYS A 202 -9.37 4.53 -9.49
C LYS A 202 -10.64 4.37 -8.63
N GLY A 203 -10.91 5.32 -7.76
CA GLY A 203 -12.03 5.26 -6.80
C GLY A 203 -11.79 4.33 -5.60
N GLY A 204 -10.58 3.84 -5.41
CA GLY A 204 -10.14 3.19 -4.17
C GLY A 204 -10.16 4.15 -2.99
N LYS A 205 -9.87 3.65 -1.80
CA LYS A 205 -9.74 4.48 -0.58
C LYS A 205 -8.35 5.09 -0.55
N GLU A 206 -8.27 6.39 -0.28
CA GLU A 206 -7.00 7.09 -0.08
C GLU A 206 -6.07 6.34 0.86
N SER A 207 -4.81 6.25 0.46
CA SER A 207 -3.81 5.44 1.16
C SER A 207 -2.43 6.01 0.92
N ARG A 208 -1.69 6.30 2.00
CA ARG A 208 -0.34 6.84 1.95
C ARG A 208 0.61 5.98 2.76
N THR A 209 1.76 5.69 2.19
CA THR A 209 2.84 4.90 2.81
C THR A 209 4.16 5.63 2.62
N HIS A 210 4.73 6.13 3.72
CA HIS A 210 6.07 6.70 3.72
C HIS A 210 7.10 5.59 3.85
N TYR A 211 8.25 5.74 3.20
CA TYR A 211 9.34 4.79 3.30
C TYR A 211 10.71 5.49 3.36
N VAL A 212 11.64 4.84 4.04
CA VAL A 212 13.07 5.19 4.06
C VAL A 212 13.86 3.91 3.80
N ALA A 213 14.75 3.93 2.83
CA ALA A 213 15.67 2.83 2.57
C ALA A 213 16.78 2.82 3.63
N LYS A 214 16.80 1.78 4.45
CA LYS A 214 17.76 1.64 5.57
C LYS A 214 19.03 0.92 5.14
N GLN A 215 18.93 -0.05 4.24
CA GLN A 215 20.07 -0.82 3.77
C GLN A 215 19.79 -1.39 2.37
N PHE A 216 20.74 -1.17 1.48
CA PHE A 216 20.72 -1.74 0.14
C PHE A 216 21.54 -3.02 0.09
N PHE A 217 21.08 -3.97 -0.73
CA PHE A 217 21.80 -5.16 -1.15
C PHE A 217 21.72 -5.25 -2.68
N ALA A 218 22.55 -6.07 -3.29
CA ALA A 218 22.59 -6.15 -4.76
C ALA A 218 21.24 -6.49 -5.44
N ILE A 219 20.33 -7.19 -4.72
CA ILE A 219 19.04 -7.67 -5.26
C ILE A 219 17.84 -7.31 -4.40
N ALA A 220 18.03 -6.65 -3.28
CA ALA A 220 16.96 -6.34 -2.33
C ALA A 220 17.28 -5.07 -1.52
N THR A 221 16.27 -4.47 -0.93
CA THR A 221 16.42 -3.30 -0.05
C THR A 221 15.60 -3.48 1.23
N LEU A 222 16.21 -3.19 2.38
CA LEU A 222 15.51 -3.08 3.65
C LEU A 222 14.90 -1.68 3.75
N LEU A 223 13.58 -1.63 3.80
CA LEU A 223 12.80 -0.41 4.00
C LEU A 223 12.28 -0.32 5.44
N GLU A 224 12.29 0.89 5.99
CA GLU A 224 11.48 1.29 7.12
C GLU A 224 10.25 2.05 6.57
N LEU A 225 9.04 1.65 6.99
CA LEU A 225 7.80 2.21 6.45
C LEU A 225 6.88 2.72 7.56
N GLN A 226 6.18 3.81 7.30
CA GLN A 226 5.15 4.38 8.16
C GLN A 226 3.85 4.58 7.39
N LEU A 227 2.72 4.28 8.05
CA LEU A 227 1.39 4.32 7.44
C LEU A 227 0.59 5.52 7.96
N GLU A 228 0.03 6.32 7.05
CA GLU A 228 -1.02 7.28 7.39
C GLU A 228 -2.40 6.63 7.46
N SER A 229 -2.60 5.51 6.80
CA SER A 229 -3.83 4.72 6.80
C SER A 229 -3.52 3.24 7.03
N GLY A 230 -4.54 2.44 7.34
CA GLY A 230 -4.38 0.99 7.59
C GLY A 230 -5.26 0.16 6.66
N ARG A 231 -5.15 0.33 5.33
CA ARG A 231 -5.92 -0.48 4.37
C ARG A 231 -5.39 -1.90 4.32
N THR A 232 -6.27 -2.84 3.98
CA THR A 232 -5.89 -4.25 3.82
C THR A 232 -4.74 -4.39 2.84
N HIS A 233 -3.66 -5.08 3.25
CA HIS A 233 -2.44 -5.32 2.47
C HIS A 233 -1.72 -4.05 1.98
N GLN A 234 -1.92 -2.89 2.60
CA GLN A 234 -1.49 -1.59 2.06
C GLN A 234 0.00 -1.55 1.67
N ILE A 235 0.92 -1.88 2.58
CA ILE A 235 2.37 -1.89 2.29
C ILE A 235 2.66 -2.81 1.10
N ARG A 236 2.12 -4.01 1.10
CA ARG A 236 2.34 -5.04 0.09
C ARG A 236 1.86 -4.61 -1.30
N VAL A 237 0.70 -3.96 -1.36
CA VAL A 237 0.15 -3.39 -2.60
C VAL A 237 0.99 -2.21 -3.08
N HIS A 238 1.36 -1.30 -2.18
CA HIS A 238 2.12 -0.10 -2.53
C HIS A 238 3.55 -0.43 -3.00
N THR A 239 4.25 -1.33 -2.31
CA THR A 239 5.60 -1.74 -2.71
C THR A 239 5.58 -2.49 -4.04
N ARG A 240 4.58 -3.37 -4.28
CA ARG A 240 4.38 -3.99 -5.58
C ARG A 240 4.10 -2.95 -6.68
N TYR A 241 3.24 -1.96 -6.39
CA TYR A 241 2.87 -0.90 -7.34
C TYR A 241 4.07 -0.07 -7.78
N THR A 242 5.04 0.14 -6.91
CA THR A 242 6.30 0.84 -7.24
C THR A 242 7.37 -0.09 -7.84
N GLY A 243 7.04 -1.33 -8.22
CA GLY A 243 7.97 -2.28 -8.81
C GLY A 243 8.84 -3.06 -7.81
N HIS A 244 8.69 -2.82 -6.51
CA HIS A 244 9.50 -3.40 -5.44
C HIS A 244 8.67 -4.29 -4.49
N PRO A 245 8.17 -5.47 -4.95
CA PRO A 245 7.34 -6.33 -4.12
C PRO A 245 8.09 -6.82 -2.89
N VAL A 246 7.35 -7.06 -1.79
CA VAL A 246 7.94 -7.59 -0.55
C VAL A 246 8.47 -9.01 -0.79
N VAL A 247 9.71 -9.27 -0.41
CA VAL A 247 10.34 -10.59 -0.52
C VAL A 247 9.50 -11.66 0.19
N GLY A 248 9.25 -12.76 -0.50
CA GLY A 248 8.48 -13.89 0.01
C GLY A 248 6.96 -13.73 -0.06
N ASP A 249 6.43 -12.60 -0.53
CA ASP A 249 4.98 -12.36 -0.63
C ASP A 249 4.32 -13.26 -1.68
N PRO A 250 3.43 -14.20 -1.27
CA PRO A 250 2.82 -15.14 -2.21
C PRO A 250 1.67 -14.54 -3.03
N LEU A 251 1.18 -13.34 -2.68
CA LEU A 251 0.04 -12.71 -3.34
C LEU A 251 0.43 -11.57 -4.26
N TYR A 252 1.55 -10.91 -3.98
CA TYR A 252 1.95 -9.66 -4.64
C TYR A 252 3.34 -9.77 -5.27
N ASP A 253 3.55 -10.84 -6.04
CA ASP A 253 4.71 -11.07 -6.92
C ASP A 253 6.07 -11.09 -6.18
N GLY A 254 6.05 -11.39 -4.88
CA GLY A 254 7.26 -11.39 -4.03
C GLY A 254 8.02 -12.71 -4.03
N ARG A 255 7.61 -13.71 -4.81
CA ARG A 255 8.23 -15.03 -4.89
C ARG A 255 8.82 -15.29 -6.28
N GLU A 256 8.40 -16.35 -6.93
CA GLU A 256 8.92 -16.86 -8.21
C GLU A 256 8.87 -15.80 -9.32
N GLU A 257 7.86 -14.94 -9.31
CA GLU A 257 7.70 -13.86 -10.29
C GLU A 257 8.87 -12.86 -10.22
N SER A 258 9.40 -12.63 -9.01
CA SER A 258 10.54 -11.74 -8.81
C SER A 258 11.87 -12.36 -9.24
N LEU A 259 12.01 -13.69 -9.27
CA LEU A 259 13.25 -14.35 -9.72
C LEU A 259 13.61 -14.02 -11.18
N ASN A 260 12.61 -13.71 -12.00
CA ASN A 260 12.83 -13.33 -13.40
C ASN A 260 13.51 -11.95 -13.55
N ARG A 261 13.44 -11.12 -12.49
CA ARG A 261 14.01 -9.77 -12.44
C ARG A 261 15.42 -9.76 -11.79
N VAL A 262 15.80 -10.87 -11.15
CA VAL A 262 17.11 -11.01 -10.51
C VAL A 262 18.17 -11.37 -11.55
N PRO A 263 19.36 -10.73 -11.54
CA PRO A 263 20.45 -11.08 -12.43
C PRO A 263 20.78 -12.58 -12.37
N PRO A 264 21.08 -13.24 -13.50
CA PRO A 264 21.31 -14.69 -13.54
C PRO A 264 22.34 -15.19 -12.51
N LEU A 265 23.40 -14.41 -12.28
CA LEU A 265 24.45 -14.73 -11.31
C LEU A 265 23.93 -14.78 -9.86
N MET A 266 22.86 -14.06 -9.54
CA MET A 266 22.29 -13.94 -8.21
C MET A 266 21.06 -14.83 -7.99
N LYS A 267 20.59 -15.57 -9.02
CA LYS A 267 19.36 -16.40 -8.90
C LYS A 267 19.46 -17.44 -7.79
N GLY A 268 20.59 -18.13 -7.68
CA GLY A 268 20.77 -19.14 -6.62
C GLY A 268 20.72 -18.55 -5.19
N ILE A 269 21.10 -17.27 -5.01
CA ILE A 269 20.95 -16.58 -3.73
C ILE A 269 19.49 -16.21 -3.51
N ALA A 270 18.80 -15.73 -4.54
CA ALA A 270 17.40 -15.37 -4.47
C ALA A 270 16.51 -16.59 -4.15
N GLU A 271 16.79 -17.76 -4.71
CA GLU A 271 16.12 -19.02 -4.40
C GLU A 271 16.31 -19.41 -2.92
N LYS A 272 17.55 -19.35 -2.40
CA LYS A 272 17.84 -19.58 -0.97
C LYS A 272 17.08 -18.59 -0.06
N ILE A 273 16.95 -17.34 -0.48
CA ILE A 273 16.16 -16.34 0.25
C ILE A 273 14.69 -16.79 0.33
N LEU A 274 14.10 -17.26 -0.78
CA LEU A 274 12.71 -17.71 -0.81
C LEU A 274 12.48 -19.01 -0.02
N GLU A 275 13.47 -19.89 0.09
CA GLU A 275 13.43 -21.05 0.97
C GLU A 275 13.36 -20.65 2.45
N ILE A 276 14.10 -19.61 2.88
CA ILE A 276 14.09 -19.09 4.24
C ILE A 276 12.83 -18.28 4.52
N ALA A 277 12.31 -17.55 3.52
CA ALA A 277 11.16 -16.66 3.63
C ALA A 277 9.84 -17.40 3.30
N PRO A 278 9.10 -17.95 4.28
CA PRO A 278 7.88 -18.75 4.04
C PRO A 278 6.71 -17.87 3.56
N ALA A 279 6.73 -16.57 3.88
CA ALA A 279 5.77 -15.55 3.50
C ALA A 279 6.46 -14.18 3.45
N GLN A 280 5.68 -13.10 3.26
CA GLN A 280 6.24 -11.73 3.17
C GLN A 280 7.16 -11.39 4.35
N LEU A 281 8.37 -10.92 4.04
CA LEU A 281 9.29 -10.35 5.03
C LEU A 281 8.89 -8.90 5.33
N LEU A 282 7.83 -8.79 6.12
CA LEU A 282 7.20 -7.56 6.59
C LEU A 282 6.85 -7.74 8.06
N GLN A 283 7.26 -6.81 8.91
CA GLN A 283 7.03 -6.87 10.36
C GLN A 283 6.73 -5.48 10.93
N ALA A 284 5.73 -5.38 11.83
CA ALA A 284 5.45 -4.20 12.62
C ALA A 284 6.42 -4.14 13.81
N VAL A 285 7.48 -3.33 13.68
CA VAL A 285 8.60 -3.35 14.64
C VAL A 285 8.48 -2.33 15.76
N LYS A 286 7.63 -1.28 15.57
CA LYS A 286 7.53 -0.20 16.54
C LYS A 286 6.13 0.41 16.56
N ILE A 287 5.64 0.72 17.75
CA ILE A 287 4.43 1.51 18.00
C ILE A 287 4.78 2.67 18.94
N GLU A 288 4.29 3.86 18.57
CA GLU A 288 4.33 5.06 19.41
C GLU A 288 2.91 5.58 19.55
N LEU A 289 2.49 5.83 20.79
CA LEU A 289 1.13 6.27 21.11
C LEU A 289 1.14 7.21 22.33
N ILE A 290 0.02 7.90 22.51
CA ILE A 290 -0.29 8.65 23.73
C ILE A 290 -1.20 7.76 24.57
N HIS A 291 -0.81 7.48 25.82
CA HIS A 291 -1.60 6.65 26.72
C HIS A 291 -2.98 7.29 26.98
N PRO A 292 -4.08 6.53 26.85
CA PRO A 292 -5.43 7.08 26.89
C PRO A 292 -5.77 7.87 28.15
N THR A 293 -5.38 7.40 29.31
CA THR A 293 -5.71 8.02 30.61
C THR A 293 -4.64 8.96 31.10
N THR A 294 -3.34 8.55 31.00
CA THR A 294 -2.25 9.35 31.59
C THR A 294 -1.73 10.46 30.68
N GLY A 295 -2.07 10.45 29.38
CA GLY A 295 -1.56 11.38 28.38
C GLY A 295 -0.08 11.26 28.08
N LYS A 296 0.64 10.29 28.66
CA LYS A 296 2.08 10.08 28.46
C LYS A 296 2.35 9.50 27.08
N LYS A 297 3.39 9.99 26.40
CA LYS A 297 3.90 9.38 25.18
C LYS A 297 4.59 8.05 25.53
N MET A 298 4.19 6.98 24.87
CA MET A 298 4.73 5.64 25.04
C MET A 298 5.29 5.14 23.70
N LYS A 299 6.37 4.36 23.79
CA LYS A 299 7.05 3.78 22.63
C LYS A 299 7.43 2.35 22.95
N PHE A 300 7.06 1.43 22.07
CA PHE A 300 7.39 0.02 22.15
C PHE A 300 8.10 -0.42 20.88
N SER A 301 9.05 -1.35 21.02
CA SER A 301 9.76 -1.92 19.87
C SER A 301 10.08 -3.38 20.12
N VAL A 302 10.11 -4.17 19.04
CA VAL A 302 10.51 -5.58 19.05
C VAL A 302 11.59 -5.84 18.01
N PRO A 303 12.48 -6.80 18.23
CA PRO A 303 13.48 -7.19 17.24
C PRO A 303 12.82 -7.85 16.04
N LEU A 304 13.55 -7.92 14.93
CA LEU A 304 13.13 -8.69 13.76
C LEU A 304 13.11 -10.19 14.07
N GLU A 305 12.07 -10.88 13.60
CA GLU A 305 11.93 -12.32 13.77
C GLU A 305 13.00 -13.12 13.01
N GLU A 306 13.10 -14.42 13.31
CA GLU A 306 14.17 -15.28 12.79
C GLU A 306 14.22 -15.37 11.25
N PRO A 307 13.15 -15.60 10.49
CA PRO A 307 13.22 -15.66 9.02
C PRO A 307 13.79 -14.37 8.43
N PHE A 308 13.40 -13.21 8.97
CA PHE A 308 13.87 -11.91 8.52
C PHE A 308 15.37 -11.74 8.79
N THR A 309 15.80 -12.02 10.02
CA THR A 309 17.23 -11.89 10.43
C THR A 309 18.12 -12.88 9.70
N LYS A 310 17.66 -14.11 9.41
CA LYS A 310 18.40 -15.11 8.62
C LYS A 310 18.64 -14.60 7.19
N VAL A 311 17.62 -14.06 6.54
CA VAL A 311 17.74 -13.51 5.18
C VAL A 311 18.67 -12.30 5.16
N LEU A 312 18.56 -11.39 6.13
CA LEU A 312 19.49 -10.25 6.22
C LEU A 312 20.95 -10.69 6.44
N LYS A 313 21.19 -11.73 7.25
CA LYS A 313 22.53 -12.30 7.42
C LYS A 313 23.07 -12.91 6.12
N LEU A 314 22.23 -13.64 5.37
CA LEU A 314 22.58 -14.20 4.07
C LEU A 314 22.94 -13.09 3.08
N LEU A 315 22.10 -12.07 2.96
CA LEU A 315 22.34 -10.93 2.07
C LEU A 315 23.62 -10.16 2.42
N LYS A 316 23.89 -9.94 3.71
CA LYS A 316 25.14 -9.29 4.16
C LYS A 316 26.37 -10.07 3.79
N LYS A 317 26.29 -11.41 3.78
CA LYS A 317 27.38 -12.29 3.46
C LYS A 317 27.61 -12.43 1.95
N GLU A 318 26.54 -12.68 1.19
CA GLU A 318 26.61 -13.06 -0.22
C GLU A 318 26.40 -11.86 -1.18
N CYS A 319 25.73 -10.80 -0.69
CA CYS A 319 25.41 -9.59 -1.46
C CYS A 319 25.76 -8.34 -0.63
N PRO A 320 27.04 -8.18 -0.21
CA PRO A 320 27.40 -7.00 0.58
C PRO A 320 26.98 -5.75 -0.14
N ALA A 321 26.53 -4.76 0.62
CA ALA A 321 26.13 -3.46 0.11
C ALA A 321 27.35 -2.78 -0.54
N ASN A 322 27.52 -2.96 -1.83
CA ASN A 322 28.18 -1.93 -2.60
C ASN A 322 27.17 -0.80 -2.70
N ALA A 323 27.52 0.38 -2.19
CA ALA A 323 26.82 1.60 -2.56
C ALA A 323 26.63 1.55 -4.09
N PRO A 324 25.45 1.87 -4.63
CA PRO A 324 25.26 1.83 -6.06
C PRO A 324 26.39 2.64 -6.68
N VAL A 325 27.30 1.99 -7.39
CA VAL A 325 28.26 2.67 -8.23
C VAL A 325 27.39 3.21 -9.36
N PHE A 326 27.06 4.48 -9.26
CA PHE A 326 26.46 5.22 -10.36
C PHE A 326 27.55 5.29 -11.44
N ASP A 327 27.56 4.34 -12.33
CA ASP A 327 28.31 4.47 -13.56
C ASP A 327 27.53 5.46 -14.42
N GLU A 328 28.03 6.70 -14.48
CA GLU A 328 27.41 7.78 -15.24
C GLU A 328 27.38 7.47 -16.76
N GLU A 329 28.10 6.45 -17.23
CA GLU A 329 28.21 6.11 -18.64
C GLU A 329 27.30 4.95 -19.09
N GLU A 330 26.97 3.98 -18.23
CA GLU A 330 25.90 3.00 -18.49
C GLU A 330 24.65 3.43 -17.71
N GLY A 331 23.75 4.13 -18.38
CA GLY A 331 22.44 4.48 -17.79
C GLY A 331 21.83 3.24 -17.13
N PHE A 332 21.48 3.38 -15.86
CA PHE A 332 20.77 2.39 -15.05
C PHE A 332 19.82 1.59 -15.95
N ARG A 333 20.03 0.29 -16.10
CA ARG A 333 19.07 -0.55 -16.82
C ARG A 333 17.76 -0.42 -16.11
N ASP A 334 16.82 0.25 -16.76
CA ASP A 334 15.49 0.50 -16.25
C ASP A 334 14.83 -0.84 -15.93
N PHE A 335 14.82 -1.23 -14.66
CA PHE A 335 14.01 -2.35 -14.18
C PHE A 335 12.51 -2.09 -14.40
N ASP A 336 12.15 -0.82 -14.67
CA ASP A 336 10.79 -0.40 -14.95
C ASP A 336 10.38 -0.57 -16.43
N ALA A 337 11.32 -0.81 -17.36
CA ALA A 337 11.02 -0.88 -18.79
C ALA A 337 10.23 -2.14 -19.22
N ASP A 338 10.25 -3.20 -18.41
CA ASP A 338 9.55 -4.46 -18.70
C ASP A 338 8.32 -4.72 -17.82
N ILE A 339 7.93 -3.79 -16.95
CA ILE A 339 6.64 -3.84 -16.29
C ILE A 339 5.60 -3.41 -17.33
N ARG A 340 5.17 -4.36 -18.17
CA ARG A 340 3.90 -4.21 -18.87
C ARG A 340 2.84 -4.08 -17.78
N PHE A 341 2.36 -2.85 -17.58
CA PHE A 341 1.13 -2.61 -16.85
C PHE A 341 0.11 -3.60 -17.42
N ASP A 342 -0.50 -4.39 -16.54
CA ASP A 342 -1.58 -5.30 -16.92
C ASP A 342 -2.54 -4.48 -17.80
N GLU A 343 -2.72 -4.87 -19.07
CA GLU A 343 -3.43 -4.11 -20.13
C GLU A 343 -4.92 -3.86 -19.82
N GLY A 344 -5.20 -3.30 -18.69
CA GLY A 344 -6.50 -2.95 -18.17
C GLY A 344 -6.53 -1.59 -17.50
N PHE A 345 -5.45 -0.83 -17.57
CA PHE A 345 -5.43 0.58 -17.31
C PHE A 345 -5.64 1.29 -18.66
N ASP A 346 -6.85 1.75 -18.93
CA ASP A 346 -7.09 2.74 -19.96
C ASP A 346 -6.15 3.92 -19.67
N ASP A 347 -5.43 4.40 -20.71
CA ASP A 347 -4.39 5.44 -20.68
C ASP A 347 -4.89 6.85 -20.28
N GLU A 348 -6.08 6.96 -19.69
CA GLU A 348 -6.57 8.17 -19.07
C GLU A 348 -6.19 8.21 -17.57
N VAL A 349 -4.89 8.24 -17.26
CA VAL A 349 -4.41 8.78 -15.99
C VAL A 349 -4.52 10.30 -16.12
N ASP A 350 -5.53 10.86 -15.47
CA ASP A 350 -5.69 12.30 -15.32
C ASP A 350 -4.37 12.92 -14.86
N GLU A 351 -3.73 13.75 -15.69
CA GLU A 351 -2.43 14.39 -15.40
C GLU A 351 -2.47 15.18 -14.07
N GLY A 352 -3.63 15.65 -13.63
CA GLY A 352 -3.85 16.28 -12.33
C GLY A 352 -3.64 15.36 -11.12
N MET A 353 -3.66 14.03 -11.30
CA MET A 353 -3.44 13.07 -10.20
C MET A 353 -1.95 12.83 -9.91
N LEU A 354 -1.07 13.22 -10.82
CA LEU A 354 0.39 13.07 -10.69
C LEU A 354 1.05 14.27 -9.99
N ASP A 355 0.39 15.42 -9.94
CA ASP A 355 0.91 16.63 -9.27
C ASP A 355 0.83 16.54 -7.73
N SER A 356 0.01 15.63 -7.16
CA SER A 356 -0.09 15.44 -5.71
C SER A 356 1.12 14.71 -5.08
N PHE A 357 2.06 14.20 -5.88
CA PHE A 357 3.28 13.55 -5.38
C PHE A 357 4.27 14.51 -4.67
N ASP A 358 4.10 15.80 -4.88
CA ASP A 358 5.04 16.81 -4.35
C ASP A 358 4.71 17.29 -2.92
N GLU A 359 3.53 17.00 -2.37
CA GLU A 359 3.10 17.52 -1.06
C GLU A 359 3.42 16.61 0.14
N CYS A 360 3.93 15.38 -0.07
CA CYS A 360 4.35 14.51 1.03
C CYS A 360 5.74 14.88 1.56
N VAL A 361 5.90 16.09 2.07
CA VAL A 361 7.18 16.58 2.62
C VAL A 361 7.17 16.51 4.13
N PHE A 362 8.16 15.84 4.73
CA PHE A 362 8.48 16.03 6.14
C PHE A 362 9.00 17.46 6.35
N PRO A 363 8.60 18.16 7.42
CA PRO A 363 8.88 19.59 7.61
C PRO A 363 10.38 20.00 7.69
N GLU A 364 11.31 19.06 7.68
CA GLU A 364 12.76 19.31 7.84
C GLU A 364 13.60 18.96 6.60
N LEU A 365 12.98 18.61 5.46
CA LEU A 365 13.73 18.24 4.24
C LEU A 365 13.84 19.43 3.29
N LYS A 366 15.07 19.76 2.89
CA LYS A 366 15.41 20.78 1.88
C LYS A 366 14.55 20.63 0.63
N GLU A 367 14.12 21.75 0.07
CA GLU A 367 13.33 21.84 -1.18
C GLU A 367 13.86 20.89 -2.26
N ARG A 368 13.05 19.90 -2.63
CA ARG A 368 13.32 18.99 -3.74
C ARG A 368 12.60 19.49 -4.99
N LYS A 369 13.30 19.44 -6.12
CA LYS A 369 12.74 19.82 -7.42
C LYS A 369 11.56 18.93 -7.79
N THR A 370 10.46 19.52 -8.25
CA THR A 370 9.27 18.84 -8.73
C THR A 370 9.54 17.98 -9.96
N ARG A 371 8.63 17.04 -10.31
CA ARG A 371 8.72 16.25 -11.55
C ARG A 371 8.78 17.17 -12.77
N ALA A 372 7.98 18.23 -12.79
CA ALA A 372 8.00 19.24 -13.86
C ALA A 372 9.36 19.94 -13.96
N GLN A 373 9.96 20.32 -12.81
CA GLN A 373 11.30 20.91 -12.77
C GLN A 373 12.39 19.93 -13.23
N ARG A 374 12.27 18.62 -12.86
CA ARG A 374 13.20 17.58 -13.34
C ARG A 374 13.02 17.29 -14.84
N HIS A 375 11.77 17.34 -15.34
CA HIS A 375 11.50 17.19 -16.78
C HIS A 375 12.06 18.38 -17.56
N ALA A 376 11.83 19.61 -17.09
CA ALA A 376 12.38 20.82 -17.69
C ALA A 376 13.92 20.82 -17.69
N GLU A 377 14.58 20.36 -16.60
CA GLU A 377 16.03 20.17 -16.56
C GLU A 377 16.55 19.13 -17.55
N LYS A 378 15.84 17.98 -17.66
CA LYS A 378 16.19 16.95 -18.66
C LYS A 378 16.06 17.49 -20.09
N GLU A 379 14.99 18.23 -20.38
CA GLU A 379 14.80 18.87 -21.70
C GLU A 379 15.85 19.93 -21.96
N ALA A 380 16.17 20.79 -20.98
CA ALA A 380 17.24 21.77 -21.09
C ALA A 380 18.59 21.10 -21.32
N THR A 381 18.91 20.03 -20.60
CA THR A 381 20.13 19.24 -20.79
C THR A 381 20.18 18.56 -22.17
N ALA A 382 19.05 18.03 -22.63
CA ALA A 382 18.95 17.43 -23.96
C ALA A 382 19.08 18.49 -25.07
N ALA A 383 18.47 19.65 -24.90
CA ALA A 383 18.61 20.79 -25.82
C ALA A 383 20.07 21.27 -25.88
N GLN A 384 20.75 21.37 -24.74
CA GLN A 384 22.16 21.76 -24.65
C GLN A 384 23.09 20.74 -25.34
N ARG A 385 22.81 19.44 -25.19
CA ARG A 385 23.53 18.35 -25.91
C ARG A 385 23.30 18.43 -27.41
N ARG A 386 22.06 18.72 -27.87
CA ARG A 386 21.75 18.92 -29.29
C ARG A 386 22.45 20.14 -29.86
N ALA A 387 22.49 21.25 -29.12
CA ALA A 387 23.21 22.46 -29.52
C ALA A 387 24.73 22.21 -29.67
N LYS A 388 25.37 21.57 -28.67
CA LYS A 388 26.79 21.16 -28.77
C LYS A 388 27.09 20.19 -29.92
N ALA A 389 26.17 19.29 -30.22
CA ALA A 389 26.33 18.37 -31.35
C ALA A 389 26.22 19.09 -32.70
N ALA A 390 25.31 20.08 -32.82
CA ALA A 390 25.15 20.91 -34.00
C ALA A 390 26.40 21.77 -34.22
N GLU A 391 26.90 22.40 -33.16
CA GLU A 391 28.14 23.17 -33.15
C GLU A 391 29.34 22.35 -33.62
N ARG A 392 29.55 21.17 -33.07
CA ARG A 392 30.61 20.23 -33.49
C ARG A 392 30.49 19.82 -34.97
N LYS A 393 29.27 19.66 -35.46
CA LYS A 393 28.99 19.34 -36.86
C LYS A 393 29.38 20.52 -37.77
N LEU A 394 28.98 21.73 -37.34
CA LEU A 394 29.30 22.99 -38.05
C LEU A 394 30.82 23.22 -38.12
N ILE A 395 31.55 23.07 -36.99
CA ILE A 395 33.02 23.18 -36.95
C ILE A 395 33.68 22.17 -37.89
N LYS A 396 33.14 20.94 -37.93
CA LYS A 396 33.66 19.88 -38.83
C LYS A 396 33.44 20.23 -40.31
N GLN A 397 32.28 20.87 -40.63
CA GLN A 397 31.97 21.31 -41.98
C GLN A 397 32.83 22.52 -42.37
N MET A 398 33.06 23.50 -41.49
CA MET A 398 33.95 24.63 -41.71
C MET A 398 35.39 24.23 -41.91
N LYS A 399 35.92 23.26 -41.12
CA LYS A 399 37.28 22.70 -41.33
C LYS A 399 37.39 21.94 -42.67
N ALA A 400 36.33 21.30 -43.13
CA ALA A 400 36.34 20.63 -44.43
C ALA A 400 36.29 21.63 -45.62
N ALA A 401 35.53 22.71 -45.49
CA ALA A 401 35.44 23.80 -46.47
C ALA A 401 36.76 24.55 -46.59
N ARG A 402 37.42 24.88 -45.46
CA ARG A 402 38.74 25.50 -45.42
C ARG A 402 39.81 24.65 -46.14
N ARG A 403 39.77 23.32 -46.03
CA ARG A 403 40.64 22.41 -46.76
C ARG A 403 40.41 22.43 -48.28
N LYS A 404 39.24 22.88 -48.74
CA LYS A 404 38.88 23.02 -50.16
C LYS A 404 39.08 24.46 -50.71
N GLY A 405 39.65 25.36 -49.90
CA GLY A 405 39.92 26.75 -50.31
C GLY A 405 38.69 27.70 -50.30
N ILE A 406 37.60 27.30 -49.62
CA ILE A 406 36.38 28.11 -49.48
C ILE A 406 36.54 29.04 -48.26
N SER A 407 36.26 30.35 -48.40
CA SER A 407 36.40 31.29 -47.30
C SER A 407 35.32 31.10 -46.24
N ALA A 408 35.55 31.54 -44.99
CA ALA A 408 34.61 31.40 -43.91
C ALA A 408 33.34 32.29 -44.12
N GLU A 409 33.49 33.38 -44.88
CA GLU A 409 32.40 34.33 -45.16
C GLU A 409 31.32 33.76 -46.10
N ASP A 410 31.67 32.80 -46.94
CA ASP A 410 30.75 32.16 -47.87
C ASP A 410 29.90 31.03 -47.23
N PHE A 411 30.07 30.77 -45.91
CA PHE A 411 29.46 29.63 -45.19
C PHE A 411 28.37 30.07 -44.19
N VAL A 412 28.13 31.36 -43.97
CA VAL A 412 27.19 31.89 -42.98
C VAL A 412 25.91 32.38 -43.69
N GLU A 413 24.76 31.78 -43.34
CA GLU A 413 23.47 32.31 -43.79
C GLU A 413 23.23 33.70 -43.21
N PRO A 414 22.64 34.66 -43.98
CA PRO A 414 22.42 36.01 -43.52
C PRO A 414 21.46 36.03 -42.33
N GLY A 415 21.96 36.43 -41.14
CA GLY A 415 21.18 36.57 -39.90
C GLY A 415 21.67 35.76 -38.72
N TYR A 416 22.74 34.97 -38.84
CA TYR A 416 23.32 34.20 -37.75
C TYR A 416 24.60 34.88 -37.22
N GLU A 417 24.58 35.41 -36.00
CA GLU A 417 25.79 35.86 -35.29
C GLU A 417 26.41 34.69 -34.52
N PRO A 418 27.53 34.13 -34.95
CA PRO A 418 28.19 33.05 -34.20
C PRO A 418 28.95 33.64 -33.01
N THR A 419 28.60 33.16 -31.81
CA THR A 419 29.37 33.40 -30.56
C THR A 419 30.56 32.44 -30.46
N ILE A 420 31.35 32.32 -31.54
CA ILE A 420 32.53 31.43 -31.56
C ILE A 420 33.76 32.29 -31.45
N ASP A 421 34.63 31.99 -30.48
CA ASP A 421 35.91 32.59 -30.28
C ASP A 421 36.79 32.42 -31.55
N PRO A 422 37.29 33.51 -32.17
CA PRO A 422 38.09 33.43 -33.39
C PRO A 422 39.38 32.61 -33.26
N ASP A 423 39.93 32.47 -32.05
CA ASP A 423 41.19 31.75 -31.79
C ASP A 423 41.05 30.23 -31.76
N LEU A 424 39.83 29.69 -31.89
CA LEU A 424 39.56 28.27 -31.97
C LEU A 424 39.40 27.72 -33.40
N LEU A 425 39.57 28.53 -34.41
CA LEU A 425 39.57 28.21 -35.86
C LEU A 425 40.96 28.14 -36.39
#